data_4b5e512cef6e69f47811d7bd132a8fc0
#
_entry.id   4b5e512cef6e69f47811d7bd132a8fc0
#
_cell.length_a   1.000
_cell.length_b   1.000
_cell.length_c   1.000
_cell.angle_alpha   90.00
_cell.angle_beta   90.00
_cell.angle_gamma   90.00
#
_symmetry.space_group_name_H-M   'P 1'
#
loop_
_entity.id
_entity.type
_entity.pdbx_description
1 polymer ?
#
loop_
_entity_poly.entity_id
_entity_poly.type
_entity_poly.pdbx_seq_one_letter_code
_entity_poly.pdbx_strand_id
1 'polypeptide(L)'
;MGQKAITIYTPSGSTAHIAAEDDAFIHRALLGGVSGILGGLTCVKVDDNTVRLSGGGASNRGYILWIPDGTTLELTIDSGNAGLNRVDVVASEFVRGGGETADTHAIKIIKGTAVAGTPAAPAMAASSLLNAGNVNRVALYYVTLSGTEITGIARVAQHLPTSSDGAPDIYVQQSQPSAPSTGDLWLW
;
A
#
# COMPACT_ATOMS: atom_id res chain seq x y z
N MET A 1 -5.29 -14.03 24.21
CA MET A 1 -5.69 -12.61 24.04
C MET A 1 -7.17 -12.50 24.39
N GLY A 2 -7.52 -11.54 25.24
CA GLY A 2 -8.91 -11.28 25.58
C GLY A 2 -9.63 -10.42 24.53
N GLN A 3 -10.90 -10.22 24.74
CA GLN A 3 -11.76 -9.32 23.96
C GLN A 3 -11.40 -7.87 24.31
N LYS A 4 -11.44 -6.97 23.30
CA LYS A 4 -11.22 -5.52 23.45
C LYS A 4 -12.36 -4.75 22.80
N ALA A 5 -12.96 -3.81 23.53
CA ALA A 5 -13.93 -2.85 23.00
C ALA A 5 -13.18 -1.56 22.63
N ILE A 6 -13.42 -1.04 21.43
CA ILE A 6 -12.72 0.14 20.88
C ILE A 6 -13.60 1.39 21.03
N THR A 7 -14.88 1.28 20.68
CA THR A 7 -15.82 2.39 20.63
C THR A 7 -16.57 2.55 21.95
N ILE A 8 -15.86 2.83 23.03
CA ILE A 8 -16.43 3.08 24.36
C ILE A 8 -15.98 4.44 24.90
N TYR A 9 -16.79 5.03 25.78
CA TYR A 9 -16.41 6.25 26.48
C TYR A 9 -15.29 5.98 27.49
N THR A 10 -14.26 6.84 27.49
CA THR A 10 -13.16 6.82 28.45
C THR A 10 -13.17 8.14 29.21
N PRO A 11 -13.35 8.14 30.55
CA PRO A 11 -13.33 9.35 31.38
C PRO A 11 -12.00 10.10 31.22
N SER A 12 -12.04 11.43 31.42
CA SER A 12 -10.84 12.27 31.44
C SER A 12 -9.86 11.80 32.53
N GLY A 13 -8.57 11.73 32.18
CA GLY A 13 -7.50 11.25 33.06
C GLY A 13 -7.31 9.73 33.09
N SER A 14 -8.15 8.96 32.38
CA SER A 14 -7.93 7.52 32.18
C SER A 14 -6.85 7.26 31.12
N THR A 15 -6.24 6.07 31.16
CA THR A 15 -5.34 5.62 30.10
C THR A 15 -6.11 5.51 28.77
N ALA A 16 -5.56 6.05 27.70
CA ALA A 16 -6.15 5.91 26.37
C ALA A 16 -6.32 4.42 26.02
N HIS A 17 -7.50 4.04 25.53
CA HIS A 17 -7.81 2.66 25.19
C HIS A 17 -7.69 2.38 23.68
N ILE A 18 -7.56 3.43 22.84
CA ILE A 18 -7.38 3.32 21.39
C ILE A 18 -5.88 3.36 21.10
N ALA A 19 -5.42 2.40 20.32
CA ALA A 19 -4.05 2.30 19.87
C ALA A 19 -4.01 2.20 18.33
N ALA A 20 -2.85 2.39 17.73
CA ALA A 20 -2.69 2.34 16.26
C ALA A 20 -3.18 1.02 15.63
N GLU A 21 -3.08 -0.10 16.35
CA GLU A 21 -3.63 -1.39 15.89
C GLU A 21 -5.16 -1.43 15.89
N ASP A 22 -5.83 -0.62 16.73
CA ASP A 22 -7.29 -0.51 16.75
C ASP A 22 -7.77 0.26 15.52
N ASP A 23 -7.09 1.36 15.19
CA ASP A 23 -7.35 2.11 13.97
C ASP A 23 -7.07 1.25 12.73
N ALA A 24 -5.95 0.52 12.72
CA ALA A 24 -5.62 -0.39 11.64
C ALA A 24 -6.67 -1.51 11.48
N PHE A 25 -7.26 -2.00 12.58
CA PHE A 25 -8.36 -2.96 12.53
C PHE A 25 -9.59 -2.37 11.85
N ILE A 26 -9.98 -1.14 12.22
CA ILE A 26 -11.12 -0.43 11.62
C ILE A 26 -10.88 -0.20 10.12
N HIS A 27 -9.72 0.34 9.76
CA HIS A 27 -9.35 0.56 8.36
C HIS A 27 -9.37 -0.74 7.55
N ARG A 28 -8.81 -1.82 8.11
CA ARG A 28 -8.80 -3.13 7.46
C ARG A 28 -10.22 -3.67 7.25
N ALA A 29 -11.13 -3.48 8.20
CA ALA A 29 -12.52 -3.89 8.06
C ALA A 29 -13.23 -3.10 6.95
N LEU A 30 -13.02 -1.77 6.90
CA LEU A 30 -13.59 -0.90 5.87
C LEU A 30 -13.05 -1.19 4.47
N LEU A 31 -11.78 -1.62 4.36
CA LEU A 31 -11.10 -1.94 3.10
C LEU A 31 -11.25 -3.41 2.71
N GLY A 32 -12.17 -4.16 3.30
CA GLY A 32 -12.43 -5.56 2.97
C GLY A 32 -11.28 -6.52 3.32
N GLY A 33 -10.41 -6.16 4.27
CA GLY A 33 -9.32 -7.03 4.74
C GLY A 33 -8.08 -7.05 3.85
N VAL A 34 -8.05 -6.29 2.76
CA VAL A 34 -6.97 -6.30 1.76
C VAL A 34 -5.97 -5.17 1.97
N SER A 35 -4.77 -5.33 1.37
CA SER A 35 -3.71 -4.33 1.33
C SER A 35 -3.50 -3.87 -0.10
N GLY A 36 -3.11 -2.62 -0.31
CA GLY A 36 -2.89 -2.06 -1.65
C GLY A 36 -2.84 -0.54 -1.68
N ILE A 37 -3.07 0.03 -2.84
CA ILE A 37 -3.06 1.48 -3.07
C ILE A 37 -4.47 2.04 -2.85
N LEU A 38 -4.58 3.06 -2.00
CA LEU A 38 -5.83 3.78 -1.71
C LEU A 38 -6.17 4.83 -2.78
N GLY A 39 -5.15 5.41 -3.38
CA GLY A 39 -5.27 6.44 -4.42
C GLY A 39 -3.94 7.09 -4.69
N GLY A 40 -3.75 7.68 -5.86
CA GLY A 40 -2.48 8.28 -6.26
C GLY A 40 -1.35 7.26 -6.32
N LEU A 41 -0.20 7.59 -5.73
CA LEU A 41 1.02 6.77 -5.69
C LEU A 41 1.48 6.28 -7.06
N THR A 42 1.28 7.06 -8.12
CA THR A 42 1.75 6.69 -9.45
C THR A 42 3.28 6.67 -9.46
N CYS A 43 3.86 5.56 -9.93
CA CYS A 43 5.31 5.38 -10.01
C CYS A 43 5.79 5.62 -11.44
N VAL A 44 6.78 6.50 -11.60
CA VAL A 44 7.40 6.82 -12.90
C VAL A 44 8.92 6.73 -12.83
N LYS A 45 9.54 6.40 -13.94
CA LYS A 45 11.01 6.48 -14.11
C LYS A 45 11.43 7.95 -14.20
N VAL A 46 12.42 8.35 -13.42
CA VAL A 46 13.10 9.65 -13.51
C VAL A 46 14.37 9.49 -14.36
N ASP A 47 15.18 8.50 -14.01
CA ASP A 47 16.38 8.08 -14.73
C ASP A 47 16.62 6.57 -14.51
N ASP A 48 17.78 6.05 -14.90
CA ASP A 48 18.09 4.61 -14.79
C ASP A 48 18.35 4.13 -13.37
N ASN A 49 18.43 5.04 -12.41
CA ASN A 49 18.69 4.73 -11.00
C ASN A 49 17.64 5.35 -10.07
N THR A 50 16.62 6.03 -10.61
CA THR A 50 15.64 6.74 -9.78
C THR A 50 14.23 6.52 -10.30
N VAL A 51 13.34 6.14 -9.40
CA VAL A 51 11.89 6.17 -9.63
C VAL A 51 11.25 7.17 -8.69
N ARG A 52 10.13 7.76 -9.10
CA ARG A 52 9.38 8.75 -8.34
C ARG A 52 7.94 8.32 -8.18
N LEU A 53 7.45 8.41 -6.94
CA LEU A 53 6.04 8.25 -6.61
C LEU A 53 5.37 9.61 -6.45
N SER A 54 4.17 9.76 -7.00
CA SER A 54 3.32 10.92 -6.72
C SER A 54 2.73 10.87 -5.31
N GLY A 55 2.09 11.94 -4.87
CA GLY A 55 1.21 11.93 -3.71
C GLY A 55 0.15 10.83 -3.81
N GLY A 56 -0.33 10.37 -2.67
CA GLY A 56 -1.30 9.28 -2.56
C GLY A 56 -1.07 8.40 -1.35
N GLY A 57 -1.88 7.36 -1.20
CA GLY A 57 -1.88 6.50 -0.02
C GLY A 57 -1.81 5.01 -0.31
N ALA A 58 -1.29 4.25 0.64
CA ALA A 58 -1.29 2.80 0.64
C ALA A 58 -1.73 2.25 2.00
N SER A 59 -2.45 1.14 1.98
CA SER A 59 -2.78 0.35 3.16
C SER A 59 -1.92 -0.90 3.22
N ASN A 60 -1.32 -1.15 4.37
CA ASN A 60 -0.63 -2.38 4.70
C ASN A 60 -1.28 -2.98 5.96
N ARG A 61 -2.18 -3.96 5.79
CA ARG A 61 -2.99 -4.56 6.85
C ARG A 61 -3.79 -3.54 7.68
N GLY A 62 -4.27 -2.45 7.03
CA GLY A 62 -5.01 -1.38 7.71
C GLY A 62 -4.13 -0.25 8.25
N TYR A 63 -2.82 -0.45 8.40
CA TYR A 63 -1.91 0.65 8.65
C TYR A 63 -1.78 1.48 7.39
N ILE A 64 -2.03 2.79 7.50
CA ILE A 64 -2.05 3.69 6.36
C ILE A 64 -0.71 4.45 6.28
N LEU A 65 -0.15 4.49 5.07
CA LEU A 65 0.95 5.37 4.70
C LEU A 65 0.43 6.39 3.69
N TRP A 66 0.84 7.62 3.82
CA TRP A 66 0.39 8.70 2.95
C TRP A 66 1.56 9.61 2.54
N ILE A 67 1.63 9.92 1.25
CA ILE A 67 2.47 10.98 0.69
C ILE A 67 1.52 12.14 0.37
N PRO A 68 1.74 13.35 0.93
CA PRO A 68 0.85 14.50 0.71
C PRO A 68 0.65 14.83 -0.76
N ASP A 69 -0.55 15.24 -1.12
CA ASP A 69 -0.88 15.70 -2.46
C ASP A 69 0.01 16.88 -2.88
N GLY A 70 0.42 16.89 -4.14
CA GLY A 70 1.35 17.89 -4.66
C GLY A 70 2.82 17.66 -4.27
N THR A 71 3.11 16.63 -3.47
CA THR A 71 4.49 16.22 -3.16
C THR A 71 4.86 14.92 -3.87
N THR A 72 6.14 14.58 -3.85
CA THR A 72 6.65 13.35 -4.46
C THR A 72 7.70 12.69 -3.57
N LEU A 73 7.84 11.37 -3.71
CA LEU A 73 8.90 10.59 -3.09
C LEU A 73 9.80 10.00 -4.16
N GLU A 74 11.08 10.34 -4.16
CA GLU A 74 12.08 9.71 -5.00
C GLU A 74 12.74 8.53 -4.26
N LEU A 75 12.95 7.45 -4.99
CA LEU A 75 13.57 6.24 -4.49
C LEU A 75 14.71 5.84 -5.41
N THR A 76 15.88 5.60 -4.82
CA THR A 76 17.05 5.16 -5.56
C THR A 76 16.98 3.66 -5.83
N ILE A 77 17.19 3.27 -7.07
CA ILE A 77 17.36 1.90 -7.54
C ILE A 77 18.87 1.68 -7.73
N ASP A 78 19.40 0.63 -7.14
CA ASP A 78 20.79 0.24 -7.38
C ASP A 78 20.99 -0.04 -8.87
N SER A 79 22.10 0.41 -9.43
CA SER A 79 22.45 0.11 -10.82
C SER A 79 22.37 -1.39 -11.09
N GLY A 80 21.88 -1.74 -12.26
CA GLY A 80 21.89 -3.11 -12.74
C GLY A 80 23.29 -3.57 -13.17
N ASN A 81 23.38 -4.79 -13.67
CA ASN A 81 24.61 -5.40 -14.14
C ASN A 81 24.51 -5.66 -15.65
N ALA A 82 25.54 -5.27 -16.39
CA ALA A 82 25.58 -5.50 -17.85
C ALA A 82 25.32 -7.00 -18.16
N GLY A 83 24.44 -7.26 -19.12
CA GLY A 83 24.07 -8.62 -19.54
C GLY A 83 23.16 -9.41 -18.58
N LEU A 84 22.73 -8.82 -17.47
CA LEU A 84 21.81 -9.45 -16.54
C LEU A 84 20.49 -8.68 -16.47
N ASN A 85 19.43 -9.38 -16.09
CA ASN A 85 18.11 -8.82 -15.85
C ASN A 85 17.75 -8.94 -14.36
N ARG A 86 16.96 -7.98 -13.83
CA ARG A 86 16.51 -7.97 -12.44
C ARG A 86 15.13 -7.36 -12.33
N VAL A 87 14.35 -7.80 -11.36
CA VAL A 87 13.11 -7.14 -10.94
C VAL A 87 13.27 -6.67 -9.50
N ASP A 88 13.24 -5.37 -9.30
CA ASP A 88 13.16 -4.77 -7.97
C ASP A 88 11.70 -4.45 -7.64
N VAL A 89 11.37 -4.33 -6.35
CA VAL A 89 10.01 -4.06 -5.91
C VAL A 89 9.96 -2.77 -5.11
N VAL A 90 9.12 -1.84 -5.54
CA VAL A 90 8.68 -0.73 -4.69
C VAL A 90 7.63 -1.30 -3.75
N ALA A 91 7.92 -1.34 -2.46
CA ALA A 91 7.07 -1.97 -1.47
C ALA A 91 6.72 -1.02 -0.32
N SER A 92 5.48 -1.10 0.16
CA SER A 92 5.09 -0.56 1.46
C SER A 92 5.57 -1.55 2.53
N GLU A 93 6.52 -1.13 3.36
CA GLU A 93 7.06 -1.94 4.46
C GLU A 93 6.59 -1.40 5.80
N PHE A 94 5.91 -2.24 6.56
CA PHE A 94 5.58 -1.99 7.95
C PHE A 94 6.42 -2.90 8.85
N VAL A 95 7.05 -2.32 9.86
CA VAL A 95 7.82 -3.05 10.89
C VAL A 95 7.19 -2.77 12.24
N ARG A 96 6.75 -3.82 12.93
CA ARG A 96 6.22 -3.70 14.27
C ARG A 96 7.35 -3.39 15.25
N GLY A 97 7.25 -2.27 15.93
CA GLY A 97 8.11 -1.93 17.05
C GLY A 97 7.82 -2.79 18.28
N GLY A 98 8.46 -2.49 19.39
CA GLY A 98 8.21 -3.17 20.65
C GLY A 98 9.01 -2.55 21.79
N GLY A 99 8.52 -2.71 23.01
CA GLY A 99 9.06 -2.00 24.16
C GLY A 99 8.95 -0.48 23.94
N GLU A 100 10.08 0.22 23.93
CA GLU A 100 10.16 1.67 23.66
C GLU A 100 10.39 2.00 22.18
N THR A 101 10.49 1.00 21.30
CA THR A 101 10.72 1.19 19.87
C THR A 101 9.38 1.39 19.16
N ALA A 102 9.24 2.50 18.44
CA ALA A 102 8.05 2.80 17.65
C ALA A 102 7.93 1.87 16.42
N ASP A 103 6.69 1.66 15.97
CA ASP A 103 6.43 1.08 14.64
C ASP A 103 7.02 1.98 13.56
N THR A 104 7.44 1.37 12.45
CA THR A 104 7.84 2.11 11.25
C THR A 104 7.02 1.69 10.04
N HIS A 105 6.64 2.66 9.22
CA HIS A 105 5.94 2.42 7.97
C HIS A 105 6.54 3.31 6.89
N ALA A 106 7.12 2.71 5.85
CA ALA A 106 7.82 3.43 4.79
C ALA A 106 7.69 2.72 3.45
N ILE A 107 7.83 3.47 2.36
CA ILE A 107 8.02 2.88 1.04
C ILE A 107 9.50 2.62 0.84
N LYS A 108 9.85 1.41 0.41
CA LYS A 108 11.22 0.97 0.20
C LYS A 108 11.39 0.20 -1.09
N ILE A 109 12.62 0.18 -1.59
CA ILE A 109 13.04 -0.70 -2.67
C ILE A 109 13.51 -2.02 -2.08
N ILE A 110 12.89 -3.11 -2.53
CA ILE A 110 13.33 -4.47 -2.24
C ILE A 110 14.05 -4.99 -3.48
N LYS A 111 15.35 -5.06 -3.40
CA LYS A 111 16.22 -5.46 -4.50
C LYS A 111 16.04 -6.93 -4.84
N GLY A 112 15.87 -7.22 -6.11
CA GLY A 112 15.83 -8.58 -6.63
C GLY A 112 17.20 -9.18 -6.93
N THR A 113 17.20 -10.41 -7.41
CA THR A 113 18.42 -11.11 -7.84
C THR A 113 18.63 -10.91 -9.35
N ALA A 114 19.83 -10.49 -9.71
CA ALA A 114 20.22 -10.35 -11.12
C ALA A 114 20.52 -11.72 -11.74
N VAL A 115 19.94 -12.02 -12.91
CA VAL A 115 20.09 -13.28 -13.64
C VAL A 115 20.24 -13.03 -15.15
N ALA A 116 20.88 -13.95 -15.87
CA ALA A 116 21.03 -13.84 -17.32
C ALA A 116 19.73 -14.11 -18.11
N GLY A 117 18.75 -14.74 -17.48
CA GLY A 117 17.45 -15.09 -18.10
C GLY A 117 16.31 -14.20 -17.59
N THR A 118 15.12 -14.78 -17.47
CA THR A 118 13.93 -14.11 -16.93
C THR A 118 14.06 -13.97 -15.41
N PRO A 119 14.11 -12.74 -14.87
CA PRO A 119 14.21 -12.51 -13.45
C PRO A 119 12.87 -12.72 -12.74
N ALA A 120 12.91 -13.19 -11.50
CA ALA A 120 11.75 -13.22 -10.62
C ALA A 120 11.78 -12.05 -9.62
N ALA A 121 10.62 -11.53 -9.29
CA ALA A 121 10.51 -10.57 -8.20
C ALA A 121 10.86 -11.21 -6.85
N PRO A 122 11.51 -10.49 -5.93
CA PRO A 122 11.81 -10.99 -4.59
C PRO A 122 10.53 -11.27 -3.81
N ALA A 123 10.58 -12.30 -2.96
CA ALA A 123 9.47 -12.63 -2.08
C ALA A 123 9.22 -11.52 -1.05
N MET A 124 7.96 -11.21 -0.80
CA MET A 124 7.56 -10.21 0.19
C MET A 124 7.42 -10.87 1.57
N ALA A 125 7.97 -10.23 2.60
CA ALA A 125 7.76 -10.64 3.98
C ALA A 125 6.26 -10.45 4.34
N ALA A 126 5.64 -11.48 4.87
CA ALA A 126 4.21 -11.51 5.21
C ALA A 126 3.99 -11.97 6.66
N SER A 127 4.76 -11.44 7.60
CA SER A 127 4.65 -11.80 9.01
C SER A 127 3.37 -11.27 9.64
N SER A 128 2.90 -11.96 10.68
CA SER A 128 1.89 -11.40 11.59
C SER A 128 2.49 -10.19 12.31
N LEU A 129 1.76 -9.10 12.38
CA LEU A 129 2.20 -7.85 13.06
C LEU A 129 1.87 -7.84 14.56
N LEU A 130 1.73 -9.01 15.19
CA LEU A 130 1.44 -9.14 16.61
C LEU A 130 2.68 -9.01 17.49
N ASN A 131 3.86 -9.33 16.96
CA ASN A 131 5.11 -9.37 17.73
C ASN A 131 6.08 -8.29 17.24
N ALA A 132 6.88 -7.78 18.17
CA ALA A 132 7.96 -6.84 17.87
C ALA A 132 8.95 -7.42 16.84
N GLY A 133 9.45 -6.57 15.96
CA GLY A 133 10.37 -6.94 14.90
C GLY A 133 9.74 -7.64 13.69
N ASN A 134 8.45 -7.97 13.75
CA ASN A 134 7.76 -8.56 12.61
C ASN A 134 7.60 -7.55 11.48
N VAL A 135 7.85 -8.01 10.27
CA VAL A 135 7.82 -7.21 9.05
C VAL A 135 6.71 -7.69 8.13
N ASN A 136 5.91 -6.79 7.61
CA ASN A 136 5.00 -7.05 6.49
C ASN A 136 5.30 -6.12 5.34
N ARG A 137 5.40 -6.68 4.13
CA ARG A 137 5.64 -5.94 2.89
C ARG A 137 4.51 -6.16 1.91
N VAL A 138 4.04 -5.08 1.32
CA VAL A 138 3.05 -5.09 0.23
C VAL A 138 3.74 -4.57 -1.02
N ALA A 139 3.88 -5.41 -2.03
CA ALA A 139 4.42 -4.99 -3.32
C ALA A 139 3.46 -3.97 -3.96
N LEU A 140 3.97 -2.80 -4.34
CA LEU A 140 3.21 -1.76 -5.02
C LEU A 140 3.51 -1.76 -6.52
N TYR A 141 4.80 -1.77 -6.87
CA TYR A 141 5.27 -1.77 -8.26
C TYR A 141 6.43 -2.74 -8.44
N TYR A 142 6.50 -3.36 -9.59
CA TYR A 142 7.70 -3.99 -10.10
C TYR A 142 8.47 -3.02 -10.98
N VAL A 143 9.79 -2.95 -10.76
CA VAL A 143 10.73 -2.18 -11.56
C VAL A 143 11.66 -3.18 -12.23
N THR A 144 11.54 -3.30 -13.54
CA THR A 144 12.35 -4.22 -14.35
C THR A 144 13.59 -3.52 -14.86
N LEU A 145 14.75 -4.13 -14.64
CA LEU A 145 16.03 -3.68 -15.16
C LEU A 145 16.55 -4.69 -16.19
N SER A 146 17.13 -4.17 -17.27
CA SER A 146 17.92 -4.95 -18.25
C SER A 146 19.27 -4.28 -18.41
N GLY A 147 20.34 -5.01 -18.13
CA GLY A 147 21.65 -4.37 -18.00
C GLY A 147 21.65 -3.35 -16.88
N THR A 148 22.00 -2.11 -17.19
CA THR A 148 22.06 -0.99 -16.23
C THR A 148 20.82 -0.10 -16.28
N GLU A 149 19.85 -0.38 -17.14
CA GLU A 149 18.70 0.50 -17.43
C GLU A 149 17.41 -0.02 -16.81
N ILE A 150 16.56 0.89 -16.31
CA ILE A 150 15.17 0.61 -15.99
C ILE A 150 14.37 0.55 -17.30
N THR A 151 13.86 -0.63 -17.63
CA THR A 151 13.13 -0.90 -18.88
C THR A 151 11.61 -0.99 -18.69
N GLY A 152 11.13 -1.11 -17.45
CA GLY A 152 9.69 -1.18 -17.19
C GLY A 152 9.34 -0.91 -15.74
N ILE A 153 8.14 -0.33 -15.55
CA ILE A 153 7.51 -0.16 -14.26
C ILE A 153 6.07 -0.65 -14.40
N ALA A 154 5.68 -1.61 -13.57
CA ALA A 154 4.34 -2.17 -13.60
C ALA A 154 3.70 -2.14 -12.19
N ARG A 155 2.50 -1.58 -12.09
CA ARG A 155 1.72 -1.66 -10.85
C ARG A 155 1.28 -3.10 -10.62
N VAL A 156 1.50 -3.61 -9.41
CA VAL A 156 1.11 -4.96 -8.98
C VAL A 156 0.15 -4.94 -7.79
N ALA A 157 0.16 -3.86 -7.02
CA ALA A 157 -0.85 -3.67 -5.98
C ALA A 157 -2.23 -3.44 -6.60
N GLN A 158 -3.23 -4.04 -5.98
CA GLN A 158 -4.61 -3.71 -6.30
C GLN A 158 -4.93 -2.28 -5.84
N HIS A 159 -5.83 -1.61 -6.58
CA HIS A 159 -6.45 -0.39 -6.12
C HIS A 159 -7.53 -0.76 -5.10
N LEU A 160 -7.45 -0.18 -3.92
CA LEU A 160 -8.46 -0.42 -2.88
C LEU A 160 -9.65 0.53 -3.13
N PRO A 161 -10.89 0.05 -2.99
CA PRO A 161 -12.04 0.91 -3.13
C PRO A 161 -11.98 2.02 -2.08
N THR A 162 -12.03 3.25 -2.54
CA THR A 162 -12.28 4.43 -1.69
C THR A 162 -13.76 4.77 -1.79
N SER A 163 -14.26 5.61 -0.90
CA SER A 163 -15.67 6.05 -0.93
C SER A 163 -16.07 6.73 -2.25
N SER A 164 -15.09 7.09 -3.09
CA SER A 164 -15.32 7.67 -4.43
C SER A 164 -15.21 6.65 -5.57
N ASP A 165 -14.62 5.45 -5.34
CA ASP A 165 -14.21 4.54 -6.42
C ASP A 165 -15.06 3.26 -6.53
N GLY A 166 -16.20 3.18 -5.89
CA GLY A 166 -17.01 1.97 -6.04
C GLY A 166 -18.03 1.67 -4.95
N ALA A 167 -18.41 2.65 -4.16
CA ALA A 167 -19.72 2.55 -3.53
C ALA A 167 -20.75 2.57 -4.66
N PRO A 168 -21.69 1.61 -4.70
CA PRO A 168 -22.76 1.66 -5.69
C PRO A 168 -23.48 2.99 -5.59
N ASP A 169 -23.61 3.70 -6.71
CA ASP A 169 -24.39 4.92 -6.73
C ASP A 169 -25.87 4.59 -6.54
N ILE A 170 -26.55 5.40 -5.75
CA ILE A 170 -28.00 5.30 -5.58
C ILE A 170 -28.64 6.42 -6.38
N TYR A 171 -29.29 6.06 -7.46
CA TYR A 171 -30.03 6.99 -8.31
C TYR A 171 -31.49 7.06 -7.87
N VAL A 172 -31.96 8.21 -7.48
CA VAL A 172 -33.38 8.48 -7.18
C VAL A 172 -33.93 9.42 -8.28
N GLN A 173 -34.40 8.84 -9.36
CA GLN A 173 -34.90 9.62 -10.53
C GLN A 173 -35.88 8.80 -11.37
N GLN A 174 -36.73 9.48 -12.11
CA GLN A 174 -37.77 8.83 -12.90
C GLN A 174 -37.31 8.22 -14.23
N SER A 175 -36.10 8.53 -14.67
CA SER A 175 -35.52 7.97 -15.89
C SER A 175 -34.25 7.19 -15.58
N GLN A 176 -33.92 6.18 -16.39
CA GLN A 176 -32.72 5.41 -16.25
C GLN A 176 -31.45 6.31 -16.23
N PRO A 177 -30.51 6.10 -15.31
CA PRO A 177 -29.22 6.80 -15.34
C PRO A 177 -28.50 6.60 -16.67
N SER A 178 -27.83 7.63 -17.17
CA SER A 178 -27.16 7.61 -18.48
C SER A 178 -25.89 6.77 -18.50
N ALA A 179 -25.27 6.56 -17.35
CA ALA A 179 -24.02 5.80 -17.22
C ALA A 179 -23.96 5.00 -15.90
N PRO A 180 -24.87 4.04 -15.68
CA PRO A 180 -24.85 3.23 -14.48
C PRO A 180 -23.67 2.24 -14.52
N SER A 181 -23.08 1.96 -13.36
CA SER A 181 -22.08 0.93 -13.17
C SER A 181 -22.71 -0.35 -12.61
N THR A 182 -22.03 -1.47 -12.76
CA THR A 182 -22.51 -2.74 -12.18
C THR A 182 -22.52 -2.64 -10.64
N GLY A 183 -23.69 -2.84 -10.05
CA GLY A 183 -23.93 -2.73 -8.61
C GLY A 183 -24.64 -1.47 -8.17
N ASP A 184 -24.82 -0.48 -9.05
CA ASP A 184 -25.62 0.71 -8.74
C ASP A 184 -27.08 0.35 -8.48
N LEU A 185 -27.72 1.09 -7.60
CA LEU A 185 -29.13 0.96 -7.27
C LEU A 185 -29.92 2.12 -7.88
N TRP A 186 -30.94 1.77 -8.65
CA TRP A 186 -31.85 2.76 -9.21
C TRP A 186 -33.25 2.61 -8.58
N LEU A 187 -33.70 3.71 -7.97
CA LEU A 187 -35.03 3.84 -7.37
C LEU A 187 -35.86 4.83 -8.18
N TRP A 188 -37.07 4.42 -8.61
CA TRP A 188 -38.04 5.24 -9.31
C TRP A 188 -39.36 5.34 -8.54
#